data_3eb2c5c35b5cafaf47adb5acaabb6fcf
#
_entry.id   3eb2c5c35b5cafaf47adb5acaabb6fcf
#
_cell.length_a   1.000
_cell.length_b   1.000
_cell.length_c   1.000
_cell.angle_alpha   90.00
_cell.angle_beta   90.00
_cell.angle_gamma   90.00
#
_symmetry.space_group_name_H-M   'P 1'
#
loop_
_entity.id
_entity.type
_entity.pdbx_description
1 polymer ?
#
loop_
_entity_poly.entity_id
_entity_poly.type
_entity_poly.pdbx_seq_one_letter_code
_entity_poly.pdbx_strand_id
1 'polypeptide(L)'
;ITQGDINTGQVVNQATAEGTAPDGSIVTDDSGATIDDDDPTVTMLCQNGAIALVKIGTLSDENGDGCTQVGETIVYDFIVTNTGIVDLTNVTVTDPLVTVSGGPISLASGATDATTFTAVYTVTQADIDAGEVVNQAAAEGTTPAGDIVMDDSGVTINDNDATVTVLCQTSSMSLEKSGIFNDENGDGIPQVGETISYIFSVTNTGTVTLYNITINDPLPGIDIQGGPIVSLDPGMTDNTTFTGVYPINDADIAAGEVINQAIVTGEDEGGTVVTDESDDPNNDDDIDNNGDGEPDDPTVTVLPNVDPEGDFEIFNGITPNGDNLNDYFVIAGIQDYPQNKVKIYNRWGVLVWETDGYGGANGMENVFEGESNGRSTIRANEELPTGTYFYILSFPSDNPGKASYSGYLYINR
;
A
#
# COMPACT_ATOMS: atom_id res chain seq x y z
N ILE A 1 62.50 -5.63 10.93
CA ILE A 1 61.26 -5.65 11.72
C ILE A 1 60.22 -6.35 10.86
N THR A 2 59.57 -7.34 11.42
CA THR A 2 58.49 -8.09 10.79
C THR A 2 57.14 -7.68 11.39
N GLN A 3 56.01 -8.08 10.77
CA GLN A 3 54.68 -7.88 11.34
C GLN A 3 54.56 -8.56 12.72
N GLY A 4 55.19 -9.74 12.89
CA GLY A 4 55.24 -10.42 14.19
C GLY A 4 55.94 -9.61 15.28
N ASP A 5 57.00 -8.89 14.96
CA ASP A 5 57.68 -8.01 15.91
C ASP A 5 56.77 -6.84 16.30
N ILE A 6 56.07 -6.25 15.34
CA ILE A 6 55.09 -5.16 15.59
C ILE A 6 53.95 -5.67 16.47
N ASN A 7 53.36 -6.84 16.15
CA ASN A 7 52.29 -7.44 16.93
C ASN A 7 52.72 -7.77 18.38
N THR A 8 54.00 -8.17 18.54
CA THR A 8 54.59 -8.45 19.89
C THR A 8 54.92 -7.16 20.63
N GLY A 9 55.04 -6.03 19.94
CA GLY A 9 55.34 -4.71 20.49
C GLY A 9 56.81 -4.51 20.83
N GLN A 10 57.67 -5.43 20.47
CA GLN A 10 59.10 -5.36 20.76
C GLN A 10 59.94 -6.25 19.87
N VAL A 11 61.17 -5.87 19.70
CA VAL A 11 62.23 -6.75 19.20
C VAL A 11 63.21 -7.03 20.32
N VAL A 12 63.41 -8.30 20.60
CA VAL A 12 64.40 -8.80 21.58
C VAL A 12 65.58 -9.34 20.81
N ASN A 13 66.78 -8.80 21.09
CA ASN A 13 68.03 -9.25 20.42
C ASN A 13 69.13 -9.40 21.44
N GLN A 14 69.81 -10.52 21.31
CA GLN A 14 71.04 -10.81 22.09
C GLN A 14 72.14 -11.23 21.16
N ALA A 15 73.33 -10.73 21.37
CA ALA A 15 74.54 -11.12 20.68
C ALA A 15 75.54 -11.83 21.65
N THR A 16 76.24 -12.81 21.20
CA THR A 16 77.24 -13.47 21.99
C THR A 16 78.63 -13.15 21.38
N ALA A 17 79.52 -12.63 22.18
CA ALA A 17 80.92 -12.47 21.88
C ALA A 17 81.72 -13.72 22.29
N GLU A 18 82.55 -14.18 21.44
CA GLU A 18 83.43 -15.34 21.70
C GLU A 18 84.87 -14.97 21.49
N GLY A 19 85.72 -15.36 22.41
CA GLY A 19 87.21 -15.22 22.32
C GLY A 19 87.93 -16.48 22.80
N THR A 20 89.16 -16.69 22.28
CA THR A 20 89.96 -17.79 22.70
C THR A 20 91.13 -17.25 23.54
N ALA A 21 91.24 -17.70 24.80
CA ALA A 21 92.33 -17.36 25.70
C ALA A 21 93.66 -18.02 25.27
N PRO A 22 94.79 -17.51 25.75
CA PRO A 22 96.15 -18.09 25.35
C PRO A 22 96.37 -19.55 25.73
N ASP A 23 95.54 -20.08 26.65
CA ASP A 23 95.58 -21.50 27.04
C ASP A 23 94.66 -22.39 26.17
N GLY A 24 93.96 -21.77 25.15
CA GLY A 24 93.06 -22.45 24.22
C GLY A 24 91.67 -22.62 24.76
N SER A 25 91.30 -22.08 25.93
CA SER A 25 89.91 -22.08 26.41
C SER A 25 89.08 -21.04 25.70
N ILE A 26 87.83 -21.36 25.44
CA ILE A 26 86.82 -20.45 24.87
C ILE A 26 86.21 -19.67 26.00
N VAL A 27 86.14 -18.36 25.85
CA VAL A 27 85.44 -17.44 26.72
C VAL A 27 84.28 -16.81 25.95
N THR A 28 83.08 -16.87 26.46
CA THR A 28 81.92 -16.29 25.87
C THR A 28 81.27 -15.26 26.83
N ASP A 29 80.70 -14.25 26.24
CA ASP A 29 79.96 -13.23 26.97
C ASP A 29 78.71 -12.82 26.12
N ASP A 30 77.54 -12.80 26.74
CA ASP A 30 76.30 -12.39 26.09
C ASP A 30 76.08 -10.85 26.25
N SER A 31 75.53 -10.20 25.22
CA SER A 31 75.32 -8.77 25.25
C SER A 31 74.27 -8.37 26.28
N GLY A 32 74.57 -7.33 27.04
CA GLY A 32 73.67 -6.73 27.99
C GLY A 32 73.64 -5.18 27.90
N ALA A 33 72.83 -4.49 28.75
CA ALA A 33 72.83 -3.07 28.83
C ALA A 33 74.02 -2.47 29.50
N THR A 34 74.76 -3.28 30.33
CA THR A 34 76.03 -2.96 30.97
C THR A 34 76.97 -4.06 30.74
N ILE A 35 78.31 -3.87 31.09
CA ILE A 35 79.37 -4.84 30.92
C ILE A 35 79.20 -6.08 31.83
N ASP A 36 78.38 -5.94 32.89
CA ASP A 36 78.22 -6.98 33.92
C ASP A 36 76.84 -7.67 33.86
N ASP A 37 75.99 -7.40 32.83
CA ASP A 37 74.68 -8.04 32.63
C ASP A 37 74.56 -8.74 31.29
N ASP A 38 73.78 -9.78 31.23
CA ASP A 38 73.52 -10.65 30.05
C ASP A 38 72.06 -10.49 29.57
N ASP A 39 71.36 -9.46 29.96
CA ASP A 39 69.93 -9.24 29.55
C ASP A 39 69.85 -8.85 28.07
N PRO A 40 68.97 -9.50 27.30
CA PRO A 40 68.76 -9.14 25.92
C PRO A 40 68.41 -7.68 25.73
N THR A 41 68.87 -7.05 24.64
CA THR A 41 68.45 -5.73 24.26
C THR A 41 67.02 -5.78 23.78
N VAL A 42 66.11 -5.02 24.43
CA VAL A 42 64.69 -4.91 24.06
C VAL A 42 64.45 -3.53 23.40
N THR A 43 64.00 -3.55 22.16
CA THR A 43 63.57 -2.37 21.44
C THR A 43 62.04 -2.37 21.38
N MET A 44 61.42 -1.46 22.08
CA MET A 44 59.95 -1.30 22.05
C MET A 44 59.50 -0.76 20.71
N LEU A 45 58.44 -1.33 20.16
CA LEU A 45 57.78 -0.91 18.92
C LEU A 45 56.44 -0.27 19.24
N CYS A 46 56.08 0.70 18.45
CA CYS A 46 54.78 1.31 18.54
C CYS A 46 53.72 0.33 18.00
N GLN A 47 52.63 0.20 18.76
CA GLN A 47 51.46 -0.57 18.36
C GLN A 47 50.28 0.37 18.25
N ASN A 48 49.80 0.65 17.03
CA ASN A 48 48.63 1.46 16.81
C ASN A 48 47.56 0.60 16.11
N GLY A 49 46.55 0.24 16.86
CA GLY A 49 45.34 -0.43 16.33
C GLY A 49 44.34 0.59 15.83
N ALA A 50 43.74 0.31 14.72
CA ALA A 50 42.63 1.08 14.15
C ALA A 50 41.80 0.20 13.22
N ILE A 51 40.51 0.45 13.19
CA ILE A 51 39.54 -0.26 12.32
C ILE A 51 38.68 0.80 11.63
N ALA A 52 38.18 0.49 10.42
CA ALA A 52 37.22 1.29 9.72
C ALA A 52 36.09 0.41 9.17
N LEU A 53 34.87 0.89 9.22
CA LEU A 53 33.66 0.21 8.75
C LEU A 53 32.93 1.05 7.69
N VAL A 54 32.78 0.48 6.49
CA VAL A 54 31.88 1.03 5.47
C VAL A 54 30.64 0.13 5.39
N LYS A 55 29.47 0.74 5.32
CA LYS A 55 28.18 0.07 5.21
C LYS A 55 27.45 0.55 3.96
N ILE A 56 26.94 -0.40 3.17
CA ILE A 56 26.19 -0.15 1.95
C ILE A 56 24.83 -0.80 2.11
N GLY A 57 23.73 -0.02 1.91
CA GLY A 57 22.38 -0.54 1.83
C GLY A 57 21.90 -0.57 0.38
N THR A 58 21.39 -1.71 -0.07
CA THR A 58 20.84 -1.90 -1.40
C THR A 58 19.40 -2.36 -1.27
N LEU A 59 18.46 -1.55 -1.74
CA LEU A 59 17.03 -1.92 -1.83
C LEU A 59 16.86 -2.97 -2.93
N SER A 60 16.17 -4.03 -2.61
CA SER A 60 15.71 -5.07 -3.53
C SER A 60 14.25 -4.79 -3.87
N ASP A 61 13.95 -4.61 -5.13
CA ASP A 61 12.61 -4.59 -5.69
C ASP A 61 12.29 -6.02 -6.14
N GLU A 62 11.65 -6.81 -5.26
CA GLU A 62 11.42 -8.24 -5.48
C GLU A 62 10.31 -8.51 -6.51
N ASN A 63 9.40 -7.57 -6.72
CA ASN A 63 8.30 -7.71 -7.68
C ASN A 63 8.60 -7.04 -9.04
N GLY A 64 9.57 -6.12 -9.10
CA GLY A 64 10.03 -5.46 -10.32
C GLY A 64 9.11 -4.36 -10.84
N ASP A 65 8.27 -3.75 -9.99
CA ASP A 65 7.34 -2.69 -10.38
C ASP A 65 7.96 -1.28 -10.29
N GLY A 66 9.12 -1.16 -9.66
CA GLY A 66 9.90 0.08 -9.56
C GLY A 66 9.49 0.97 -8.39
N CYS A 67 8.57 0.53 -7.53
CA CYS A 67 8.14 1.25 -6.34
C CYS A 67 8.34 0.41 -5.06
N THR A 68 8.64 1.04 -3.93
CA THR A 68 8.89 0.33 -2.68
C THR A 68 7.59 -0.14 -2.04
N GLN A 69 7.55 -1.42 -1.64
CA GLN A 69 6.41 -2.02 -0.97
C GLN A 69 6.79 -2.67 0.36
N VAL A 70 5.80 -2.80 1.25
CA VAL A 70 5.96 -3.50 2.52
C VAL A 70 6.36 -4.96 2.27
N GLY A 71 7.44 -5.38 2.92
CA GLY A 71 7.97 -6.74 2.79
C GLY A 71 9.13 -6.87 1.84
N GLU A 72 9.42 -5.87 1.01
CA GLU A 72 10.66 -5.78 0.25
C GLU A 72 11.86 -5.63 1.18
N THR A 73 13.07 -5.86 0.67
CA THR A 73 14.23 -5.97 1.53
C THR A 73 15.33 -4.97 1.18
N ILE A 74 16.04 -4.53 2.23
CA ILE A 74 17.32 -3.83 2.09
C ILE A 74 18.42 -4.81 2.51
N VAL A 75 19.30 -5.11 1.57
CA VAL A 75 20.51 -5.90 1.84
C VAL A 75 21.63 -4.97 2.28
N TYR A 76 22.19 -5.22 3.47
CA TYR A 76 23.35 -4.49 3.98
C TYR A 76 24.62 -5.32 3.81
N ASP A 77 25.60 -4.74 3.11
CA ASP A 77 26.96 -5.22 2.99
C ASP A 77 27.87 -4.38 3.88
N PHE A 78 28.80 -5.06 4.58
CA PHE A 78 29.74 -4.43 5.50
C PHE A 78 31.18 -4.68 5.02
N ILE A 79 31.93 -3.60 4.88
CA ILE A 79 33.35 -3.66 4.47
C ILE A 79 34.17 -3.20 5.66
N VAL A 80 34.86 -4.14 6.29
CA VAL A 80 35.71 -3.89 7.46
C VAL A 80 37.16 -3.84 7.05
N THR A 81 37.85 -2.76 7.39
CA THR A 81 39.27 -2.57 7.07
C THR A 81 40.06 -2.35 8.35
N ASN A 82 41.14 -3.12 8.53
CA ASN A 82 42.16 -2.82 9.54
C ASN A 82 43.05 -1.69 9.03
N THR A 83 42.81 -0.48 9.52
CA THR A 83 43.60 0.73 9.16
C THR A 83 44.81 0.94 10.05
N GLY A 84 44.97 0.09 11.08
CA GLY A 84 46.10 0.08 12.00
C GLY A 84 47.35 -0.63 11.48
N ILE A 85 48.41 -0.60 12.29
CA ILE A 85 49.70 -1.26 11.98
C ILE A 85 49.87 -2.60 12.69
N VAL A 86 48.94 -3.01 13.54
CA VAL A 86 48.91 -4.32 14.20
C VAL A 86 47.74 -5.15 13.67
N ASP A 87 47.89 -6.48 13.71
CA ASP A 87 46.81 -7.39 13.36
C ASP A 87 45.67 -7.28 14.38
N LEU A 88 44.42 -7.43 13.91
CA LEU A 88 43.23 -7.47 14.75
C LEU A 88 42.67 -8.88 14.81
N THR A 89 42.17 -9.25 15.99
CA THR A 89 41.42 -10.49 16.23
C THR A 89 40.02 -10.18 16.78
N ASN A 90 39.13 -11.18 16.79
CA ASN A 90 37.76 -11.05 17.25
C ASN A 90 37.01 -9.86 16.60
N VAL A 91 37.31 -9.62 15.34
CA VAL A 91 36.57 -8.56 14.61
C VAL A 91 35.13 -8.96 14.42
N THR A 92 34.23 -8.13 14.92
CA THR A 92 32.76 -8.29 14.85
C THR A 92 32.11 -7.01 14.32
N VAL A 93 30.92 -7.15 13.73
CA VAL A 93 30.05 -6.03 13.36
C VAL A 93 28.72 -6.20 14.08
N THR A 94 28.23 -5.12 14.68
CA THR A 94 26.94 -5.04 15.33
C THR A 94 26.10 -3.94 14.72
N ASP A 95 24.80 -4.13 14.68
CA ASP A 95 23.84 -3.17 14.10
C ASP A 95 22.58 -3.16 14.94
N PRO A 96 22.07 -1.98 15.37
CA PRO A 96 20.89 -1.89 16.23
C PRO A 96 19.57 -2.22 15.49
N LEU A 97 19.55 -2.10 14.16
CA LEU A 97 18.33 -2.30 13.37
C LEU A 97 18.19 -3.75 12.90
N VAL A 98 19.32 -4.42 12.59
CA VAL A 98 19.33 -5.75 11.98
C VAL A 98 20.30 -6.70 12.69
N THR A 99 20.05 -7.99 12.55
CA THR A 99 21.01 -9.02 13.00
C THR A 99 22.05 -9.24 11.92
N VAL A 100 23.31 -8.89 12.23
CA VAL A 100 24.44 -9.13 11.32
C VAL A 100 24.85 -10.60 11.38
N SER A 101 24.96 -11.21 10.22
CA SER A 101 25.49 -12.56 10.04
C SER A 101 27.00 -12.50 9.74
N GLY A 102 27.75 -13.53 10.18
CA GLY A 102 29.17 -13.65 9.97
C GLY A 102 30.05 -13.34 11.19
N GLY A 103 31.34 -13.63 11.09
CA GLY A 103 32.34 -13.39 12.13
C GLY A 103 32.22 -14.29 13.39
N PRO A 104 33.08 -14.04 14.42
CA PRO A 104 34.22 -13.12 14.37
C PRO A 104 35.33 -13.54 13.39
N ILE A 105 36.07 -12.56 12.85
CA ILE A 105 37.21 -12.79 11.97
C ILE A 105 38.52 -12.20 12.55
N SER A 106 39.65 -12.49 11.87
CA SER A 106 40.90 -11.80 12.12
C SER A 106 41.33 -11.05 10.86
N LEU A 107 41.83 -9.84 11.02
CA LEU A 107 42.28 -8.96 9.94
C LEU A 107 43.75 -8.59 10.16
N ALA A 108 44.63 -8.99 9.24
CA ALA A 108 45.99 -8.51 9.22
C ALA A 108 46.04 -6.99 9.05
N SER A 109 47.16 -6.35 9.49
CA SER A 109 47.37 -4.93 9.25
C SER A 109 47.21 -4.57 7.77
N GLY A 110 46.36 -3.58 7.48
CA GLY A 110 46.01 -3.11 6.14
C GLY A 110 45.06 -4.02 5.35
N ALA A 111 44.57 -5.12 5.92
CA ALA A 111 43.62 -6.03 5.25
C ALA A 111 42.21 -5.52 5.32
N THR A 112 41.40 -5.89 4.30
CA THR A 112 39.98 -5.59 4.20
C THR A 112 39.18 -6.89 4.00
N ASP A 113 38.05 -7.02 4.71
CA ASP A 113 37.01 -8.01 4.45
C ASP A 113 35.73 -7.31 3.96
N ALA A 114 35.17 -7.81 2.86
CA ALA A 114 33.97 -7.25 2.24
C ALA A 114 32.91 -8.33 1.98
N THR A 115 33.04 -9.50 2.57
CA THR A 115 32.22 -10.66 2.20
C THR A 115 31.67 -11.44 3.38
N THR A 116 32.26 -11.29 4.55
CA THR A 116 31.90 -12.10 5.72
C THR A 116 30.64 -11.58 6.41
N PHE A 117 30.49 -10.26 6.51
CA PHE A 117 29.38 -9.65 7.26
C PHE A 117 28.28 -9.19 6.33
N THR A 118 27.06 -9.67 6.56
CA THR A 118 25.86 -9.29 5.81
C THR A 118 24.66 -9.22 6.74
N ALA A 119 23.66 -8.42 6.37
CA ALA A 119 22.37 -8.37 7.05
C ALA A 119 21.25 -8.03 6.05
N VAL A 120 20.01 -8.37 6.41
CA VAL A 120 18.83 -8.05 5.64
C VAL A 120 17.81 -7.37 6.55
N TYR A 121 17.25 -6.27 6.09
CA TYR A 121 16.15 -5.56 6.70
C TYR A 121 14.90 -5.72 5.85
N THR A 122 13.75 -5.95 6.46
CA THR A 122 12.46 -5.99 5.76
C THR A 122 11.77 -4.64 5.93
N VAL A 123 11.46 -3.99 4.83
CA VAL A 123 10.81 -2.67 4.77
C VAL A 123 9.41 -2.76 5.36
N THR A 124 9.07 -1.81 6.23
CA THR A 124 7.77 -1.65 6.87
C THR A 124 7.00 -0.47 6.26
N GLN A 125 5.69 -0.39 6.52
CA GLN A 125 4.90 0.76 6.09
C GLN A 125 5.43 2.08 6.70
N ALA A 126 5.84 2.05 7.97
CA ALA A 126 6.41 3.23 8.62
C ALA A 126 7.69 3.75 7.95
N ASP A 127 8.51 2.87 7.38
CA ASP A 127 9.69 3.27 6.62
C ASP A 127 9.29 3.93 5.29
N ILE A 128 8.29 3.36 4.62
CA ILE A 128 7.77 3.93 3.37
C ILE A 128 7.15 5.30 3.65
N ASP A 129 6.33 5.44 4.70
CA ASP A 129 5.74 6.72 5.09
C ASP A 129 6.81 7.77 5.44
N ALA A 130 7.94 7.34 6.06
CA ALA A 130 9.10 8.21 6.33
C ALA A 130 9.93 8.54 5.07
N GLY A 131 9.81 7.74 3.99
CA GLY A 131 10.54 7.90 2.73
C GLY A 131 11.98 7.43 2.74
N GLU A 132 12.48 6.92 3.86
CA GLU A 132 13.87 6.45 3.98
C GLU A 132 14.05 5.49 5.16
N VAL A 133 15.08 4.66 5.07
CA VAL A 133 15.60 3.89 6.20
C VAL A 133 16.99 4.40 6.54
N VAL A 134 17.15 4.90 7.76
CA VAL A 134 18.44 5.39 8.30
C VAL A 134 18.99 4.32 9.23
N ASN A 135 20.22 3.84 8.96
CA ASN A 135 20.83 2.77 9.74
C ASN A 135 22.32 2.96 9.92
N GLN A 136 22.84 2.72 11.14
CA GLN A 136 24.26 2.79 11.47
C GLN A 136 24.70 1.55 12.25
N ALA A 137 25.83 0.99 11.86
CA ALA A 137 26.45 -0.17 12.50
C ALA A 137 27.78 0.24 13.17
N ALA A 138 28.31 -0.65 13.98
CA ALA A 138 29.64 -0.49 14.57
C ALA A 138 30.49 -1.74 14.40
N ALA A 139 31.75 -1.57 14.07
CA ALA A 139 32.75 -2.62 14.06
C ALA A 139 33.63 -2.54 15.33
N GLU A 140 34.02 -3.70 15.84
CA GLU A 140 34.94 -3.82 16.97
C GLU A 140 36.02 -4.84 16.64
N GLY A 141 37.24 -4.60 17.10
CA GLY A 141 38.36 -5.55 16.97
C GLY A 141 39.30 -5.47 18.16
N THR A 142 40.05 -6.55 18.42
CA THR A 142 40.98 -6.64 19.54
C THR A 142 42.44 -6.64 19.01
N THR A 143 43.26 -5.74 19.50
CA THR A 143 44.70 -5.68 19.22
C THR A 143 45.46 -6.82 19.93
N PRO A 144 46.71 -7.15 19.54
CA PRO A 144 47.52 -8.09 20.28
C PRO A 144 47.85 -7.68 21.72
N ALA A 145 47.81 -6.36 22.03
CA ALA A 145 47.97 -5.83 23.37
C ALA A 145 46.72 -6.03 24.25
N GLY A 146 45.59 -6.42 23.63
CA GLY A 146 44.28 -6.58 24.30
C GLY A 146 43.42 -5.33 24.29
N ASP A 147 43.85 -4.26 23.61
CA ASP A 147 43.06 -3.05 23.45
C ASP A 147 41.94 -3.28 22.45
N ILE A 148 40.78 -2.70 22.72
CA ILE A 148 39.61 -2.72 21.79
C ILE A 148 39.66 -1.47 20.92
N VAL A 149 39.55 -1.65 19.62
CA VAL A 149 39.35 -0.60 18.63
C VAL A 149 37.94 -0.69 18.05
N MET A 150 37.32 0.44 17.84
CA MET A 150 35.93 0.54 17.36
C MET A 150 35.83 1.61 16.28
N ASP A 151 34.81 1.45 15.41
CA ASP A 151 34.43 2.43 14.41
C ASP A 151 32.96 2.29 14.08
N ASP A 152 32.28 3.43 13.95
CA ASP A 152 30.91 3.49 13.48
C ASP A 152 30.89 3.48 11.94
N SER A 153 29.90 2.86 11.34
CA SER A 153 29.84 2.76 9.90
C SER A 153 29.63 4.10 9.22
N GLY A 154 30.33 4.30 8.10
CA GLY A 154 30.15 5.43 7.22
C GLY A 154 29.98 5.00 5.75
N VAL A 155 29.83 5.97 4.85
CA VAL A 155 29.82 5.73 3.40
C VAL A 155 31.23 5.61 2.83
N THR A 156 32.24 6.09 3.59
CA THR A 156 33.66 5.91 3.32
C THR A 156 34.38 5.49 4.59
N ILE A 157 35.64 5.07 4.45
CA ILE A 157 36.51 4.68 5.60
C ILE A 157 36.91 5.87 6.52
N ASN A 158 36.52 7.09 6.20
CA ASN A 158 36.95 8.29 6.91
C ASN A 158 35.75 9.11 7.48
N ASP A 159 34.55 8.61 7.35
CA ASP A 159 33.34 9.23 7.93
C ASP A 159 32.54 8.20 8.71
N ASN A 160 31.64 8.70 9.55
CA ASN A 160 30.74 7.92 10.40
C ASN A 160 29.28 8.34 10.16
N ASP A 161 28.95 8.73 8.94
CA ASP A 161 27.57 9.09 8.58
C ASP A 161 26.72 7.84 8.45
N ALA A 162 25.50 7.88 8.99
CA ALA A 162 24.55 6.76 8.86
C ALA A 162 24.25 6.45 7.39
N THR A 163 24.08 5.18 7.07
CA THR A 163 23.61 4.75 5.75
C THR A 163 22.15 5.12 5.60
N VAL A 164 21.81 5.90 4.57
CA VAL A 164 20.43 6.27 4.21
C VAL A 164 20.04 5.53 2.94
N THR A 165 18.97 4.74 3.03
CA THR A 165 18.34 4.10 1.87
C THR A 165 17.02 4.81 1.59
N VAL A 166 16.94 5.57 0.50
CA VAL A 166 15.73 6.30 0.08
C VAL A 166 14.73 5.30 -0.51
N LEU A 167 13.47 5.44 -0.11
CA LEU A 167 12.35 4.62 -0.55
C LEU A 167 11.47 5.43 -1.50
N CYS A 168 10.89 4.73 -2.47
CA CYS A 168 9.89 5.32 -3.38
C CYS A 168 8.58 5.56 -2.63
N GLN A 169 7.99 6.75 -2.81
CA GLN A 169 6.69 7.14 -2.26
C GLN A 169 5.78 7.63 -3.39
N THR A 170 4.56 7.13 -3.40
CA THR A 170 3.46 7.64 -4.24
C THR A 170 2.25 7.92 -3.35
N SER A 171 1.73 9.14 -3.43
CA SER A 171 0.52 9.55 -2.74
C SER A 171 -0.59 9.66 -3.79
N SER A 172 -1.57 8.74 -3.76
CA SER A 172 -2.72 8.75 -4.67
C SER A 172 -3.92 8.10 -3.99
N MET A 173 -5.11 8.47 -4.41
CA MET A 173 -6.36 7.87 -3.95
C MET A 173 -7.39 7.91 -5.07
N SER A 174 -8.40 7.04 -4.98
CA SER A 174 -9.57 7.06 -5.85
C SER A 174 -10.86 7.20 -5.04
N LEU A 175 -11.85 7.86 -5.64
CA LEU A 175 -13.19 8.05 -5.10
C LEU A 175 -14.23 7.50 -6.06
N GLU A 176 -14.91 6.42 -5.65
CA GLU A 176 -16.13 5.98 -6.32
C GLU A 176 -17.35 6.57 -5.60
N LYS A 177 -18.38 6.97 -6.37
CA LYS A 177 -19.63 7.51 -5.86
C LYS A 177 -20.82 6.91 -6.59
N SER A 178 -21.79 6.41 -5.85
CA SER A 178 -23.03 5.89 -6.38
C SER A 178 -24.24 6.60 -5.76
N GLY A 179 -25.30 6.81 -6.57
CA GLY A 179 -26.55 7.45 -6.15
C GLY A 179 -27.75 6.52 -6.30
N ILE A 180 -28.64 6.53 -5.32
CA ILE A 180 -29.90 5.77 -5.34
C ILE A 180 -31.04 6.71 -5.03
N PHE A 181 -32.01 6.80 -5.94
CA PHE A 181 -33.26 7.51 -5.70
C PHE A 181 -34.11 6.75 -4.69
N ASN A 182 -34.62 7.46 -3.69
CA ASN A 182 -35.55 6.95 -2.69
C ASN A 182 -36.96 7.53 -2.99
N ASP A 183 -37.89 6.63 -3.16
CA ASP A 183 -39.33 6.94 -3.23
C ASP A 183 -39.89 6.75 -1.83
N GLU A 184 -39.92 7.83 -1.02
CA GLU A 184 -40.32 7.76 0.40
C GLU A 184 -41.81 7.51 0.58
N ASN A 185 -42.62 7.84 -0.41
CA ASN A 185 -44.08 7.66 -0.31
C ASN A 185 -44.56 6.35 -0.97
N GLY A 186 -43.74 5.71 -1.82
CA GLY A 186 -43.98 4.43 -2.48
C GLY A 186 -45.01 4.53 -3.63
N ASP A 187 -45.19 5.73 -4.22
CA ASP A 187 -46.15 5.92 -5.31
C ASP A 187 -45.55 5.80 -6.70
N GLY A 188 -44.20 5.71 -6.76
CA GLY A 188 -43.47 5.55 -7.97
C GLY A 188 -43.24 6.82 -8.78
N ILE A 189 -43.62 7.97 -8.29
CA ILE A 189 -43.54 9.25 -9.00
C ILE A 189 -42.53 10.16 -8.31
N PRO A 190 -41.44 10.60 -9.00
CA PRO A 190 -40.49 11.53 -8.39
C PRO A 190 -41.18 12.82 -7.97
N GLN A 191 -41.06 13.20 -6.70
CA GLN A 191 -41.67 14.37 -6.11
C GLN A 191 -40.64 15.24 -5.41
N VAL A 192 -40.87 16.55 -5.42
CA VAL A 192 -40.01 17.49 -4.71
C VAL A 192 -39.95 17.14 -3.22
N GLY A 193 -38.70 16.94 -2.74
CA GLY A 193 -38.44 16.60 -1.35
C GLY A 193 -38.17 15.10 -1.12
N GLU A 194 -38.43 14.24 -2.09
CA GLU A 194 -37.88 12.90 -2.10
C GLU A 194 -36.38 12.96 -2.31
N THR A 195 -35.64 11.90 -1.94
CA THR A 195 -34.19 12.01 -1.80
C THR A 195 -33.40 11.07 -2.71
N ILE A 196 -32.17 11.46 -2.97
CA ILE A 196 -31.12 10.55 -3.46
C ILE A 196 -30.17 10.29 -2.31
N SER A 197 -29.93 9.02 -2.02
CA SER A 197 -28.87 8.59 -1.10
C SER A 197 -27.59 8.34 -1.89
N TYR A 198 -26.49 8.99 -1.50
CA TYR A 198 -25.15 8.78 -2.07
C TYR A 198 -24.28 7.98 -1.11
N ILE A 199 -23.53 7.03 -1.68
CA ILE A 199 -22.52 6.23 -1.02
C ILE A 199 -21.18 6.58 -1.66
N PHE A 200 -20.15 6.72 -0.82
CA PHE A 200 -18.80 7.05 -1.23
C PHE A 200 -17.86 5.92 -0.84
N SER A 201 -16.97 5.55 -1.76
CA SER A 201 -15.95 4.53 -1.55
C SER A 201 -14.59 5.17 -1.84
N VAL A 202 -13.80 5.39 -0.81
CA VAL A 202 -12.47 6.00 -0.90
C VAL A 202 -11.43 4.91 -0.82
N THR A 203 -10.56 4.80 -1.82
CA THR A 203 -9.45 3.84 -1.83
C THR A 203 -8.12 4.58 -1.87
N ASN A 204 -7.18 4.21 -1.00
CA ASN A 204 -5.79 4.64 -1.11
C ASN A 204 -5.09 3.78 -2.16
N THR A 205 -4.81 4.36 -3.32
CA THR A 205 -4.14 3.71 -4.46
C THR A 205 -2.62 3.92 -4.46
N GLY A 206 -2.12 4.73 -3.49
CA GLY A 206 -0.70 5.03 -3.31
C GLY A 206 0.07 3.98 -2.52
N THR A 207 1.33 4.32 -2.19
CA THR A 207 2.23 3.50 -1.36
C THR A 207 2.40 4.03 0.05
N VAL A 208 1.92 5.24 0.34
CA VAL A 208 2.00 5.88 1.67
C VAL A 208 0.62 5.96 2.32
N THR A 209 0.60 5.96 3.65
CA THR A 209 -0.63 6.16 4.42
C THR A 209 -1.16 7.58 4.20
N LEU A 210 -2.46 7.70 3.93
CA LEU A 210 -3.15 8.98 3.78
C LEU A 210 -3.91 9.33 5.05
N TYR A 211 -3.99 10.63 5.34
CA TYR A 211 -4.58 11.18 6.57
C TYR A 211 -5.60 12.28 6.26
N ASN A 212 -6.46 12.57 7.26
CA ASN A 212 -7.41 13.69 7.25
C ASN A 212 -8.29 13.74 5.99
N ILE A 213 -8.69 12.57 5.49
CA ILE A 213 -9.43 12.46 4.24
C ILE A 213 -10.84 13.02 4.43
N THR A 214 -11.24 13.92 3.55
CA THR A 214 -12.53 14.62 3.55
C THR A 214 -13.16 14.61 2.18
N ILE A 215 -14.50 14.68 2.12
CA ILE A 215 -15.24 14.81 0.87
C ILE A 215 -15.90 16.19 0.81
N ASN A 216 -15.78 16.83 -0.33
CA ASN A 216 -16.51 18.02 -0.70
C ASN A 216 -17.37 17.71 -1.94
N ASP A 217 -18.67 17.90 -1.82
CA ASP A 217 -19.61 17.73 -2.92
C ASP A 217 -20.25 19.09 -3.25
N PRO A 218 -20.07 19.61 -4.47
CA PRO A 218 -20.56 20.94 -4.85
C PRO A 218 -22.05 20.98 -5.19
N LEU A 219 -22.75 19.82 -5.20
CA LEU A 219 -24.19 19.79 -5.53
C LEU A 219 -24.98 20.64 -4.53
N PRO A 220 -25.69 21.71 -4.98
CA PRO A 220 -26.39 22.61 -4.05
C PRO A 220 -27.52 21.90 -3.31
N GLY A 221 -27.40 21.81 -1.99
CA GLY A 221 -28.45 21.21 -1.13
C GLY A 221 -28.17 19.77 -0.71
N ILE A 222 -27.06 19.17 -1.16
CA ILE A 222 -26.63 17.88 -0.64
C ILE A 222 -26.16 18.03 0.82
N ASP A 223 -26.47 17.07 1.65
CA ASP A 223 -26.02 16.96 3.04
C ASP A 223 -25.06 15.77 3.16
N ILE A 224 -23.77 16.06 3.29
CA ILE A 224 -22.72 15.04 3.47
C ILE A 224 -22.53 14.80 4.96
N GLN A 225 -22.63 13.56 5.36
CA GLN A 225 -22.45 13.11 6.74
C GLN A 225 -21.19 12.26 6.85
N GLY A 226 -20.58 12.28 8.06
CA GLY A 226 -19.38 11.50 8.38
C GLY A 226 -18.07 12.24 8.19
N GLY A 227 -16.97 11.53 8.45
CA GLY A 227 -15.58 12.00 8.29
C GLY A 227 -15.07 12.95 9.38
N PRO A 228 -13.81 13.37 9.27
CA PRO A 228 -12.84 12.84 8.31
C PRO A 228 -12.46 11.38 8.55
N ILE A 229 -12.00 10.65 7.52
CA ILE A 229 -11.22 9.41 7.73
C ILE A 229 -9.88 9.84 8.29
N VAL A 230 -9.55 9.36 9.49
CA VAL A 230 -8.35 9.78 10.22
C VAL A 230 -7.08 9.32 9.53
N SER A 231 -7.07 8.04 9.09
CA SER A 231 -5.99 7.43 8.32
C SER A 231 -6.51 6.31 7.44
N LEU A 232 -5.91 6.12 6.28
CA LEU A 232 -6.21 5.06 5.32
C LEU A 232 -4.90 4.50 4.78
N ASP A 233 -4.59 3.26 5.14
CA ASP A 233 -3.36 2.58 4.71
C ASP A 233 -3.41 2.25 3.21
N PRO A 234 -2.24 2.09 2.55
CA PRO A 234 -2.15 1.69 1.15
C PRO A 234 -2.97 0.46 0.79
N GLY A 235 -3.71 0.53 -0.33
CA GLY A 235 -4.57 -0.53 -0.82
C GLY A 235 -5.87 -0.75 -0.01
N MET A 236 -6.12 0.07 1.02
CA MET A 236 -7.34 -0.01 1.81
C MET A 236 -8.45 0.86 1.24
N THR A 237 -9.68 0.38 1.39
CA THR A 237 -10.90 1.09 0.97
C THR A 237 -11.81 1.34 2.17
N ASP A 238 -12.31 2.56 2.31
CA ASP A 238 -13.40 2.93 3.23
C ASP A 238 -14.65 3.28 2.43
N ASN A 239 -15.72 2.53 2.63
CA ASN A 239 -17.03 2.71 2.02
C ASN A 239 -18.15 2.90 3.06
N THR A 240 -17.79 3.26 4.28
CA THR A 240 -18.71 3.32 5.42
C THR A 240 -18.74 4.68 6.13
N THR A 241 -17.64 5.44 6.01
CA THR A 241 -17.49 6.69 6.77
C THR A 241 -18.36 7.80 6.20
N PHE A 242 -18.46 7.92 4.87
CA PHE A 242 -19.20 9.02 4.24
C PHE A 242 -20.51 8.56 3.63
N THR A 243 -21.55 9.36 3.83
CA THR A 243 -22.85 9.23 3.15
C THR A 243 -23.35 10.61 2.76
N GLY A 244 -24.17 10.69 1.71
CA GLY A 244 -24.80 11.92 1.27
C GLY A 244 -26.31 11.73 1.10
N VAL A 245 -27.08 12.79 1.39
CA VAL A 245 -28.51 12.83 1.09
C VAL A 245 -28.81 14.11 0.33
N TYR A 246 -29.46 13.98 -0.80
CA TYR A 246 -29.86 15.11 -1.64
C TYR A 246 -31.36 15.10 -1.87
N PRO A 247 -32.11 16.13 -1.45
CA PRO A 247 -33.54 16.27 -1.77
C PRO A 247 -33.68 16.76 -3.21
N ILE A 248 -34.37 15.98 -4.06
CA ILE A 248 -34.66 16.38 -5.45
C ILE A 248 -35.58 17.58 -5.54
N ASN A 249 -35.48 18.34 -6.60
CA ASN A 249 -36.24 19.54 -6.88
C ASN A 249 -36.95 19.48 -8.25
N ASP A 250 -37.77 20.49 -8.57
CA ASP A 250 -38.51 20.55 -9.84
C ASP A 250 -37.62 20.48 -11.09
N ALA A 251 -36.38 21.00 -11.02
CA ALA A 251 -35.48 20.98 -12.17
C ALA A 251 -34.91 19.57 -12.42
N ASP A 252 -34.63 18.83 -11.35
CA ASP A 252 -34.17 17.43 -11.42
C ASP A 252 -35.24 16.52 -12.01
N ILE A 253 -36.49 16.70 -11.55
CA ILE A 253 -37.66 15.96 -12.05
C ILE A 253 -37.87 16.28 -13.54
N ALA A 254 -37.74 17.55 -13.94
CA ALA A 254 -37.87 17.95 -15.34
C ALA A 254 -36.73 17.44 -16.22
N ALA A 255 -35.54 17.29 -15.67
CA ALA A 255 -34.37 16.69 -16.34
C ALA A 255 -34.48 15.16 -16.45
N GLY A 256 -35.16 14.51 -15.49
CA GLY A 256 -35.28 13.07 -15.38
C GLY A 256 -34.04 12.39 -14.80
N GLU A 257 -33.06 13.17 -14.34
CA GLU A 257 -31.81 12.69 -13.75
C GLU A 257 -31.16 13.75 -12.87
N VAL A 258 -30.27 13.32 -12.00
CA VAL A 258 -29.36 14.19 -11.24
C VAL A 258 -27.93 13.76 -11.54
N ILE A 259 -27.15 14.71 -12.07
CA ILE A 259 -25.73 14.53 -12.34
C ILE A 259 -24.96 15.17 -11.19
N ASN A 260 -24.06 14.40 -10.55
CA ASN A 260 -23.35 14.85 -9.38
C ASN A 260 -21.91 14.34 -9.36
N GLN A 261 -20.96 15.23 -9.01
CA GLN A 261 -19.57 14.90 -8.86
C GLN A 261 -19.04 15.44 -7.54
N ALA A 262 -18.32 14.63 -6.79
CA ALA A 262 -17.68 15.01 -5.54
C ALA A 262 -16.15 15.01 -5.71
N ILE A 263 -15.48 15.64 -4.75
CA ILE A 263 -14.02 15.67 -4.68
C ILE A 263 -13.60 15.14 -3.31
N VAL A 264 -12.73 14.15 -3.28
CA VAL A 264 -12.05 13.71 -2.07
C VAL A 264 -10.71 14.45 -1.95
N THR A 265 -10.30 14.76 -0.72
CA THR A 265 -9.01 15.40 -0.40
C THR A 265 -8.42 14.72 0.81
N GLY A 266 -7.14 14.38 0.75
CA GLY A 266 -6.34 13.85 1.85
C GLY A 266 -4.90 14.35 1.77
N GLU A 267 -4.08 13.99 2.73
CA GLU A 267 -2.65 14.34 2.79
C GLU A 267 -1.82 13.16 3.28
N ASP A 268 -0.59 13.05 2.81
CA ASP A 268 0.39 12.11 3.38
C ASP A 268 1.07 12.69 4.64
N GLU A 269 1.93 11.90 5.30
CA GLU A 269 2.68 12.35 6.48
C GLU A 269 3.61 13.53 6.18
N GLY A 270 4.09 13.64 4.95
CA GLY A 270 4.91 14.75 4.45
C GLY A 270 4.13 16.04 4.22
N GLY A 271 2.78 16.00 4.27
CA GLY A 271 1.89 17.11 3.99
C GLY A 271 1.64 17.32 2.48
N THR A 272 1.92 16.31 1.65
CA THR A 272 1.54 16.32 0.24
C THR A 272 0.04 16.11 0.15
N VAL A 273 -0.68 17.09 -0.41
CA VAL A 273 -2.12 17.00 -0.59
C VAL A 273 -2.41 16.23 -1.88
N VAL A 274 -3.29 15.24 -1.77
CA VAL A 274 -3.84 14.50 -2.90
C VAL A 274 -5.34 14.71 -3.00
N THR A 275 -5.87 14.73 -4.21
CA THR A 275 -7.29 14.92 -4.51
C THR A 275 -7.69 13.99 -5.64
N ASP A 276 -8.95 13.58 -5.61
CA ASP A 276 -9.55 12.83 -6.71
C ASP A 276 -11.01 13.26 -6.89
N GLU A 277 -11.48 13.29 -8.15
CA GLU A 277 -12.87 13.51 -8.49
C GLU A 277 -13.62 12.17 -8.53
N SER A 278 -14.88 12.16 -8.12
CA SER A 278 -15.62 10.89 -8.00
C SER A 278 -15.94 10.27 -9.36
N ASP A 279 -15.73 8.96 -9.44
CA ASP A 279 -16.16 8.11 -10.54
C ASP A 279 -17.53 7.47 -10.30
N ASP A 280 -18.31 7.26 -11.36
CA ASP A 280 -19.55 6.47 -11.32
C ASP A 280 -19.23 5.00 -11.62
N PRO A 281 -19.23 4.10 -10.64
CA PRO A 281 -18.91 2.68 -10.85
C PRO A 281 -19.90 1.96 -11.78
N ASN A 282 -20.95 2.65 -12.24
CA ASN A 282 -21.93 2.14 -13.19
C ASN A 282 -21.71 2.63 -14.63
N ASN A 283 -20.79 3.57 -14.84
CA ASN A 283 -20.36 4.03 -16.14
C ASN A 283 -19.07 3.30 -16.54
N ASP A 284 -19.02 2.71 -17.74
CA ASP A 284 -17.86 1.97 -18.24
C ASP A 284 -16.95 2.87 -19.13
N ASP A 285 -17.20 4.19 -19.19
CA ASP A 285 -16.42 5.10 -20.04
C ASP A 285 -15.05 5.41 -19.44
N ASP A 286 -14.89 5.30 -18.11
CA ASP A 286 -13.62 5.43 -17.34
C ASP A 286 -12.77 6.61 -17.82
N ILE A 287 -13.35 7.81 -17.89
CA ILE A 287 -12.68 9.00 -18.40
C ILE A 287 -11.89 9.66 -17.27
N ASP A 288 -10.57 9.70 -17.39
CA ASP A 288 -9.69 10.48 -16.51
C ASP A 288 -9.65 11.94 -17.02
N ASN A 289 -10.39 12.83 -16.39
CA ASN A 289 -10.52 14.22 -16.78
C ASN A 289 -9.37 15.11 -16.28
N ASN A 290 -8.79 14.76 -15.14
CA ASN A 290 -7.77 15.55 -14.46
C ASN A 290 -6.34 15.04 -14.77
N GLY A 291 -6.18 13.80 -15.26
CA GLY A 291 -4.91 13.21 -15.68
C GLY A 291 -4.09 12.62 -14.52
N ASP A 292 -4.72 12.25 -13.43
CA ASP A 292 -4.08 11.63 -12.26
C ASP A 292 -3.96 10.11 -12.35
N GLY A 293 -4.67 9.50 -13.31
CA GLY A 293 -4.63 8.07 -13.61
C GLY A 293 -5.81 7.29 -13.05
N GLU A 294 -6.77 7.97 -12.39
CA GLU A 294 -8.03 7.40 -11.91
C GLU A 294 -9.20 7.95 -12.77
N PRO A 295 -10.33 7.21 -12.91
CA PRO A 295 -11.52 7.70 -13.62
C PRO A 295 -12.26 8.80 -12.86
N ASP A 296 -12.91 9.73 -13.61
CA ASP A 296 -13.58 10.92 -13.07
C ASP A 296 -15.01 11.10 -13.60
N ASP A 297 -15.73 10.06 -13.93
CA ASP A 297 -17.06 10.17 -14.51
C ASP A 297 -18.12 10.65 -13.47
N PRO A 298 -18.90 11.70 -13.76
CA PRO A 298 -19.95 12.14 -12.83
C PRO A 298 -21.00 11.06 -12.59
N THR A 299 -21.39 10.88 -11.33
CA THR A 299 -22.49 9.99 -10.96
C THR A 299 -23.81 10.47 -11.53
N VAL A 300 -24.46 9.64 -12.34
CA VAL A 300 -25.77 9.90 -12.93
C VAL A 300 -26.83 9.08 -12.23
N THR A 301 -27.68 9.75 -11.43
CA THR A 301 -28.85 9.12 -10.82
C THR A 301 -30.09 9.42 -11.66
N VAL A 302 -30.52 8.43 -12.43
CA VAL A 302 -31.74 8.57 -13.24
C VAL A 302 -32.96 8.51 -12.34
N LEU A 303 -33.82 9.52 -12.47
CA LEU A 303 -35.13 9.53 -11.81
C LEU A 303 -36.12 8.69 -12.61
N PRO A 304 -37.09 8.05 -11.95
CA PRO A 304 -38.16 7.35 -12.64
C PRO A 304 -38.82 8.21 -13.69
N ASN A 305 -38.87 7.74 -14.92
CA ASN A 305 -39.51 8.50 -16.00
C ASN A 305 -41.02 8.24 -15.96
N VAL A 306 -41.77 9.28 -15.58
CA VAL A 306 -43.22 9.25 -15.69
C VAL A 306 -43.55 9.28 -17.18
N ASP A 307 -44.09 8.18 -17.73
CA ASP A 307 -44.66 8.19 -19.08
C ASP A 307 -45.79 9.25 -19.11
N PRO A 308 -45.69 10.34 -19.91
CA PRO A 308 -46.71 11.38 -19.97
C PRO A 308 -48.08 10.85 -20.37
N GLU A 309 -48.20 9.62 -20.81
CA GLU A 309 -49.44 8.91 -21.12
C GLU A 309 -50.01 8.09 -19.94
N GLY A 310 -49.25 8.00 -18.78
CA GLY A 310 -49.78 7.55 -17.50
C GLY A 310 -50.03 6.06 -17.36
N ASP A 311 -49.35 5.23 -18.15
CA ASP A 311 -49.66 3.80 -18.19
C ASP A 311 -48.87 2.97 -17.13
N PHE A 312 -47.60 3.22 -16.92
CA PHE A 312 -46.76 2.60 -15.85
C PHE A 312 -45.40 3.29 -15.72
N GLU A 313 -44.73 3.08 -14.59
CA GLU A 313 -43.46 3.69 -14.25
C GLU A 313 -42.44 2.65 -13.82
N ILE A 314 -41.17 2.81 -14.22
CA ILE A 314 -40.08 1.83 -14.01
C ILE A 314 -38.98 2.45 -13.19
N PHE A 315 -38.68 1.89 -12.00
CA PHE A 315 -37.61 2.32 -11.08
C PHE A 315 -36.31 1.59 -11.41
N ASN A 316 -35.17 2.26 -11.22
CA ASN A 316 -33.88 1.74 -11.68
C ASN A 316 -33.02 1.14 -10.57
N GLY A 317 -33.42 1.14 -9.30
CA GLY A 317 -32.62 0.66 -8.19
C GLY A 317 -33.38 -0.21 -7.22
N ILE A 318 -32.69 -1.19 -6.64
CA ILE A 318 -33.20 -2.00 -5.54
C ILE A 318 -32.16 -2.17 -4.44
N THR A 319 -32.63 -2.17 -3.19
CA THR A 319 -31.84 -2.44 -1.99
C THR A 319 -32.45 -3.59 -1.21
N PRO A 320 -32.29 -4.84 -1.65
CA PRO A 320 -32.98 -6.00 -1.06
C PRO A 320 -32.37 -6.38 0.30
N ASN A 321 -32.64 -5.54 1.33
CA ASN A 321 -32.15 -5.69 2.72
C ASN A 321 -33.26 -6.04 3.72
N GLY A 322 -34.54 -6.09 3.27
CA GLY A 322 -35.70 -6.48 4.07
C GLY A 322 -36.25 -5.36 4.97
N ASP A 323 -35.94 -4.10 4.68
CA ASP A 323 -36.46 -2.93 5.43
C ASP A 323 -37.79 -2.39 4.90
N ASN A 324 -38.31 -2.95 3.81
CA ASN A 324 -39.50 -2.59 3.02
C ASN A 324 -39.34 -1.31 2.19
N LEU A 325 -38.08 -0.87 1.96
CA LEU A 325 -37.78 0.23 1.05
C LEU A 325 -36.95 -0.31 -0.11
N ASN A 326 -37.44 -0.18 -1.34
CA ASN A 326 -36.78 -0.63 -2.56
C ASN A 326 -36.25 -2.09 -2.53
N ASP A 327 -36.92 -2.97 -1.77
CA ASP A 327 -36.55 -4.39 -1.65
C ASP A 327 -36.76 -5.18 -2.94
N TYR A 328 -37.50 -4.66 -3.89
CA TYR A 328 -37.79 -5.30 -5.17
C TYR A 328 -37.84 -4.28 -6.32
N PHE A 329 -37.70 -4.76 -7.53
CA PHE A 329 -37.76 -3.94 -8.74
C PHE A 329 -39.20 -3.44 -8.98
N VAL A 330 -39.45 -2.17 -8.73
CA VAL A 330 -40.76 -1.57 -8.83
C VAL A 330 -41.07 -1.15 -10.26
N ILE A 331 -42.23 -1.58 -10.76
CA ILE A 331 -42.87 -1.08 -12.00
C ILE A 331 -44.28 -0.70 -11.61
N ALA A 332 -44.49 0.57 -11.24
CA ALA A 332 -45.77 1.08 -10.80
C ALA A 332 -46.77 1.10 -11.97
N GLY A 333 -48.03 0.73 -11.73
CA GLY A 333 -49.04 0.62 -12.78
C GLY A 333 -49.00 -0.66 -13.62
N ILE A 334 -48.03 -1.53 -13.43
CA ILE A 334 -47.85 -2.76 -14.23
C ILE A 334 -48.99 -3.77 -14.03
N GLN A 335 -49.72 -3.69 -12.91
CA GLN A 335 -50.89 -4.50 -12.61
C GLN A 335 -52.02 -4.36 -13.65
N ASP A 336 -52.05 -3.23 -14.37
CA ASP A 336 -53.03 -2.98 -15.43
C ASP A 336 -52.71 -3.76 -16.71
N TYR A 337 -51.50 -4.36 -16.76
CA TYR A 337 -50.97 -5.14 -17.89
C TYR A 337 -50.59 -6.58 -17.46
N PRO A 338 -51.53 -7.41 -17.02
CA PRO A 338 -51.22 -8.71 -16.40
C PRO A 338 -50.53 -9.74 -17.34
N GLN A 339 -50.48 -9.49 -18.66
CA GLN A 339 -49.82 -10.33 -19.63
C GLN A 339 -48.42 -9.84 -20.00
N ASN A 340 -47.79 -8.99 -19.15
CA ASN A 340 -46.46 -8.52 -19.34
C ASN A 340 -45.41 -9.65 -19.12
N LYS A 341 -44.20 -9.43 -19.61
CA LYS A 341 -43.04 -10.27 -19.38
C LYS A 341 -41.83 -9.43 -19.06
N VAL A 342 -41.17 -9.70 -17.93
CA VAL A 342 -39.92 -9.04 -17.52
C VAL A 342 -38.77 -10.05 -17.60
N LYS A 343 -37.64 -9.60 -18.19
CA LYS A 343 -36.37 -10.32 -18.19
C LYS A 343 -35.28 -9.41 -17.67
N ILE A 344 -34.38 -9.97 -16.84
CA ILE A 344 -33.24 -9.25 -16.29
C ILE A 344 -31.96 -9.98 -16.70
N TYR A 345 -30.96 -9.20 -17.13
CA TYR A 345 -29.68 -9.65 -17.64
C TYR A 345 -28.57 -9.02 -16.82
N ASN A 346 -27.49 -9.74 -16.62
CA ASN A 346 -26.26 -9.15 -16.08
C ASN A 346 -25.53 -8.33 -17.16
N ARG A 347 -24.45 -7.64 -16.77
CA ARG A 347 -23.64 -6.79 -17.67
C ARG A 347 -23.03 -7.53 -18.88
N TRP A 348 -22.96 -8.85 -18.84
CA TRP A 348 -22.49 -9.67 -19.98
C TRP A 348 -23.63 -10.17 -20.88
N GLY A 349 -24.85 -9.68 -20.68
CA GLY A 349 -26.04 -10.10 -21.45
C GLY A 349 -26.55 -11.50 -21.10
N VAL A 350 -26.16 -12.07 -19.97
CA VAL A 350 -26.63 -13.36 -19.52
C VAL A 350 -27.94 -13.16 -18.75
N LEU A 351 -29.00 -13.89 -19.17
CA LEU A 351 -30.28 -13.87 -18.47
C LEU A 351 -30.14 -14.42 -17.06
N VAL A 352 -30.40 -13.59 -16.05
CA VAL A 352 -30.31 -13.96 -14.63
C VAL A 352 -31.68 -14.16 -13.99
N TRP A 353 -32.73 -13.50 -14.52
CA TRP A 353 -34.09 -13.64 -14.01
C TRP A 353 -35.14 -13.39 -15.09
N GLU A 354 -36.29 -14.09 -15.07
CA GLU A 354 -37.44 -13.80 -15.93
C GLU A 354 -38.76 -14.23 -15.27
N THR A 355 -39.81 -13.49 -15.57
CA THR A 355 -41.18 -13.86 -15.20
C THR A 355 -42.19 -13.40 -16.26
N ASP A 356 -43.34 -14.08 -16.31
CA ASP A 356 -44.55 -13.61 -16.98
C ASP A 356 -45.51 -13.08 -15.91
N GLY A 357 -46.22 -11.99 -16.18
CA GLY A 357 -47.16 -11.40 -15.26
C GLY A 357 -46.50 -10.75 -14.05
N TYR A 358 -45.48 -9.93 -14.29
CA TYR A 358 -44.80 -9.13 -13.27
C TYR A 358 -45.78 -8.21 -12.57
N GLY A 359 -45.70 -8.07 -11.24
CA GLY A 359 -46.55 -7.26 -10.41
C GLY A 359 -47.86 -7.94 -9.98
N GLY A 360 -48.34 -8.94 -10.73
CA GLY A 360 -49.61 -9.58 -10.43
C GLY A 360 -50.80 -8.62 -10.38
N ALA A 361 -51.83 -8.94 -9.59
CA ALA A 361 -53.04 -8.12 -9.48
C ALA A 361 -52.90 -6.91 -8.53
N ASN A 362 -51.87 -6.88 -7.68
CA ASN A 362 -51.64 -5.88 -6.63
C ASN A 362 -50.32 -5.14 -6.78
N GLY A 363 -49.59 -5.33 -7.89
CA GLY A 363 -48.27 -4.72 -8.13
C GLY A 363 -47.10 -5.39 -7.40
N MET A 364 -47.33 -6.39 -6.57
CA MET A 364 -46.32 -6.98 -5.66
C MET A 364 -46.09 -8.49 -5.85
N GLU A 365 -46.73 -9.11 -6.82
CA GLU A 365 -46.57 -10.53 -7.10
C GLU A 365 -45.60 -10.77 -8.25
N ASN A 366 -44.82 -11.85 -8.19
CA ASN A 366 -43.82 -12.20 -9.19
C ASN A 366 -42.76 -11.09 -9.42
N VAL A 367 -42.41 -10.36 -8.37
CA VAL A 367 -41.44 -9.27 -8.43
C VAL A 367 -40.00 -9.78 -8.31
N PHE A 368 -39.05 -9.00 -8.80
CA PHE A 368 -37.64 -9.31 -8.71
C PHE A 368 -37.03 -8.71 -7.43
N GLU A 369 -36.49 -9.55 -6.57
CA GLU A 369 -35.92 -9.19 -5.26
C GLU A 369 -34.38 -9.38 -5.24
N GLY A 370 -33.73 -9.27 -6.39
CA GLY A 370 -32.26 -9.41 -6.48
C GLY A 370 -31.78 -10.86 -6.39
N GLU A 371 -32.66 -11.86 -6.58
CA GLU A 371 -32.31 -13.28 -6.64
C GLU A 371 -32.46 -13.82 -8.05
N SER A 372 -31.58 -14.76 -8.40
CA SER A 372 -31.58 -15.38 -9.72
C SER A 372 -32.60 -16.51 -9.85
N ASN A 373 -33.39 -16.52 -10.96
CA ASN A 373 -34.13 -17.69 -11.42
C ASN A 373 -33.79 -18.11 -12.87
N GLY A 374 -32.78 -17.45 -13.46
CA GLY A 374 -32.38 -17.69 -14.86
C GLY A 374 -31.69 -19.03 -15.05
N ARG A 375 -31.86 -19.62 -16.25
CA ARG A 375 -31.30 -20.94 -16.60
C ARG A 375 -29.78 -21.02 -16.73
N SER A 376 -29.11 -19.85 -16.76
CA SER A 376 -27.66 -19.73 -16.93
C SER A 376 -26.91 -19.53 -15.62
N THR A 377 -27.60 -19.54 -14.48
CA THR A 377 -26.98 -19.41 -13.16
C THR A 377 -26.66 -20.78 -12.57
N ILE A 378 -25.62 -20.85 -11.78
CA ILE A 378 -25.12 -22.09 -11.19
C ILE A 378 -26.10 -22.65 -10.16
N ARG A 379 -26.95 -21.78 -9.55
CA ARG A 379 -28.00 -22.15 -8.60
C ARG A 379 -29.22 -21.25 -8.76
N ALA A 380 -30.42 -21.83 -8.76
CA ALA A 380 -31.66 -21.07 -8.62
C ALA A 380 -31.75 -20.50 -7.18
N ASN A 381 -32.31 -19.29 -7.02
CA ASN A 381 -32.41 -18.54 -5.77
C ASN A 381 -31.05 -18.16 -5.17
N GLU A 382 -30.04 -17.92 -6.00
CA GLU A 382 -28.79 -17.31 -5.56
C GLU A 382 -28.97 -15.81 -5.58
N GLU A 383 -28.54 -15.16 -4.51
CA GLU A 383 -28.48 -13.69 -4.42
C GLU A 383 -27.51 -13.15 -5.48
N LEU A 384 -27.99 -12.18 -6.23
CA LEU A 384 -27.17 -11.52 -7.24
C LEU A 384 -26.29 -10.45 -6.56
N PRO A 385 -25.01 -10.34 -6.95
CA PRO A 385 -24.10 -9.34 -6.36
C PRO A 385 -24.54 -7.90 -6.66
N THR A 386 -24.08 -6.97 -5.84
CA THR A 386 -24.17 -5.52 -6.10
C THR A 386 -23.63 -5.21 -7.50
N GLY A 387 -24.33 -4.39 -8.26
CA GLY A 387 -23.94 -4.02 -9.61
C GLY A 387 -25.08 -3.71 -10.55
N THR A 388 -24.73 -3.33 -11.78
CA THR A 388 -25.68 -2.98 -12.84
C THR A 388 -26.19 -4.20 -13.57
N TYR A 389 -27.49 -4.24 -13.76
CA TYR A 389 -28.26 -5.21 -14.53
C TYR A 389 -29.08 -4.49 -15.58
N PHE A 390 -29.54 -5.22 -16.60
CA PHE A 390 -30.40 -4.67 -17.66
C PHE A 390 -31.74 -5.40 -17.68
N TYR A 391 -32.81 -4.65 -17.81
CA TYR A 391 -34.15 -5.24 -17.94
C TYR A 391 -34.72 -5.07 -19.33
N ILE A 392 -35.61 -5.98 -19.70
CA ILE A 392 -36.50 -5.88 -20.84
C ILE A 392 -37.90 -6.19 -20.35
N LEU A 393 -38.79 -5.19 -20.41
CA LEU A 393 -40.23 -5.36 -20.22
C LEU A 393 -40.89 -5.44 -21.60
N SER A 394 -41.65 -6.50 -21.83
CA SER A 394 -42.34 -6.75 -23.10
C SER A 394 -43.78 -7.13 -22.90
N PHE A 395 -44.59 -6.79 -23.88
CA PHE A 395 -46.01 -7.09 -23.91
C PHE A 395 -46.35 -7.99 -25.11
N PRO A 396 -47.35 -8.92 -25.01
CA PRO A 396 -47.74 -9.74 -26.14
C PRO A 396 -48.30 -8.92 -27.29
N SER A 397 -48.29 -9.51 -28.50
CA SER A 397 -48.64 -8.84 -29.75
C SER A 397 -50.11 -8.44 -29.91
N ASP A 398 -50.97 -8.84 -28.99
CA ASP A 398 -52.38 -8.49 -28.93
C ASP A 398 -52.66 -7.20 -28.12
N ASN A 399 -51.62 -6.53 -27.63
CA ASN A 399 -51.68 -5.13 -27.11
C ASN A 399 -51.08 -4.18 -28.16
N PRO A 400 -51.78 -3.87 -29.26
CA PRO A 400 -51.26 -3.01 -30.32
C PRO A 400 -51.16 -1.58 -29.81
N GLY A 401 -49.92 -1.11 -29.61
CA GLY A 401 -49.59 0.24 -29.15
C GLY A 401 -48.59 0.31 -27.99
N LYS A 402 -48.26 -0.81 -27.34
CA LYS A 402 -47.23 -0.85 -26.31
C LYS A 402 -45.89 -1.30 -26.88
N ALA A 403 -44.91 -0.43 -26.81
CA ALA A 403 -43.53 -0.74 -27.14
C ALA A 403 -42.92 -1.66 -26.06
N SER A 404 -41.86 -2.40 -26.41
CA SER A 404 -41.03 -3.01 -25.39
C SER A 404 -40.14 -1.92 -24.76
N TYR A 405 -40.00 -1.97 -23.43
CA TYR A 405 -39.18 -1.04 -22.67
C TYR A 405 -37.91 -1.78 -22.25
N SER A 406 -36.78 -1.07 -22.26
CA SER A 406 -35.50 -1.61 -21.78
C SER A 406 -34.74 -0.52 -21.07
N GLY A 407 -34.01 -0.90 -20.04
CA GLY A 407 -33.21 0.02 -19.27
C GLY A 407 -32.25 -0.75 -18.35
N TYR A 408 -31.57 -0.04 -17.48
CA TYR A 408 -30.73 -0.63 -16.47
C TYR A 408 -31.42 -0.66 -15.10
N LEU A 409 -30.95 -1.56 -14.24
CA LEU A 409 -31.38 -1.75 -12.86
C LEU A 409 -30.13 -1.93 -12.00
N TYR A 410 -29.98 -1.16 -10.96
CA TYR A 410 -28.88 -1.29 -10.02
C TYR A 410 -29.32 -2.06 -8.78
N ILE A 411 -28.53 -3.08 -8.39
CA ILE A 411 -28.69 -3.80 -7.13
C ILE A 411 -27.62 -3.30 -6.17
N ASN A 412 -28.03 -2.77 -5.02
CA ASN A 412 -27.16 -2.43 -3.91
C ASN A 412 -27.46 -3.35 -2.71
N ARG A 413 -26.43 -3.98 -2.13
CA ARG A 413 -26.54 -4.88 -0.98
C ARG A 413 -25.56 -4.49 0.11
#